data_237f4616afb26dfc6df696c278c1bb4e
#
_entry.id   237f4616afb26dfc6df696c278c1bb4e
#
_cell.length_a   1.000
_cell.length_b   1.000
_cell.length_c   1.000
_cell.angle_alpha   90.00
_cell.angle_beta   90.00
_cell.angle_gamma   90.00
#
_symmetry.space_group_name_H-M   'P 1'
#
loop_
_entity.id
_entity.type
_entity.pdbx_description
1 polymer ?
#
loop_
_entity_poly.entity_id
_entity_poly.type
_entity_poly.pdbx_seq_one_letter_code
_entity_poly.pdbx_strand_id
1 'polypeptide(L)'
;MLNIICGSIPIDGGSIVVNGTDITKQKDFIRHRRIGRVFQDPSKGTCPSMTILENLSIADNKGKTYGLGRGTNHSRIEHYKEMLAELNLGLEDKLHTKVGALSGGQRQTLALLMATMNPIEFLILDEHTAALDPKTCLLYTSPSP
;
A
#
# COMPACT_ATOMS: atom_id res chain seq x y z
N MET A 1 -2.64 -8.85 -17.65
CA MET A 1 -1.51 -9.52 -16.96
C MET A 1 -1.48 -9.19 -15.47
N LEU A 2 -1.48 -7.91 -15.02
CA LEU A 2 -1.39 -7.53 -13.61
C LEU A 2 -2.49 -8.14 -12.74
N ASN A 3 -3.74 -8.16 -13.20
CA ASN A 3 -4.87 -8.75 -12.47
C ASN A 3 -4.74 -10.27 -12.26
N ILE A 4 -4.07 -10.96 -13.16
CA ILE A 4 -3.78 -12.41 -13.06
C ILE A 4 -2.72 -12.64 -11.98
N ILE A 5 -1.66 -11.86 -11.95
CA ILE A 5 -0.60 -11.92 -10.93
C ILE A 5 -1.17 -11.66 -9.54
N CYS A 6 -2.02 -10.65 -9.39
CA CYS A 6 -2.70 -10.33 -8.13
C CYS A 6 -3.75 -11.37 -7.72
N GLY A 7 -4.18 -12.25 -8.64
CA GLY A 7 -5.20 -13.26 -8.36
C GLY A 7 -6.63 -12.77 -8.49
N SER A 8 -6.84 -11.55 -9.00
CA SER A 8 -8.19 -11.01 -9.25
C SER A 8 -8.88 -11.68 -10.43
N ILE A 9 -8.12 -12.33 -11.31
CA ILE A 9 -8.59 -13.12 -12.43
C ILE A 9 -7.89 -14.50 -12.37
N PRO A 10 -8.64 -15.60 -12.49
CA PRO A 10 -8.05 -16.94 -12.52
C PRO A 10 -7.17 -17.13 -13.76
N ILE A 11 -6.20 -18.01 -13.66
CA ILE A 11 -5.33 -18.41 -14.76
C ILE A 11 -5.89 -19.66 -15.43
N ASP A 12 -5.96 -19.65 -16.75
CA ASP A 12 -6.45 -20.80 -17.54
C ASP A 12 -5.36 -21.86 -17.77
N GLY A 13 -4.08 -21.48 -17.66
CA GLY A 13 -2.93 -22.36 -17.84
C GLY A 13 -1.61 -21.69 -17.52
N GLY A 14 -0.56 -22.49 -17.31
CA GLY A 14 0.76 -22.01 -16.93
C GLY A 14 0.95 -21.91 -15.42
N SER A 15 2.04 -21.25 -15.00
CA SER A 15 2.37 -21.07 -13.59
C SER A 15 2.88 -19.65 -13.32
N ILE A 16 2.68 -19.17 -12.10
CA ILE A 16 3.19 -17.89 -11.58
C ILE A 16 4.12 -18.21 -10.42
N VAL A 17 5.40 -17.88 -10.59
CA VAL A 17 6.43 -18.11 -9.58
C VAL A 17 7.00 -16.76 -9.14
N VAL A 18 7.01 -16.49 -7.84
CA VAL A 18 7.60 -15.29 -7.23
C VAL A 18 8.65 -15.73 -6.20
N ASN A 19 9.89 -15.28 -6.40
CA ASN A 19 11.03 -15.66 -5.56
C ASN A 19 11.13 -17.18 -5.32
N GLY A 20 10.95 -17.99 -6.38
CA GLY A 20 11.01 -19.45 -6.29
C GLY A 20 9.76 -20.12 -5.67
N THR A 21 8.76 -19.36 -5.27
CA THR A 21 7.50 -19.89 -4.71
C THR A 21 6.40 -19.84 -5.77
N ASP A 22 5.79 -20.99 -6.06
CA ASP A 22 4.62 -21.06 -6.94
C ASP A 22 3.38 -20.51 -6.22
N ILE A 23 2.81 -19.45 -6.77
CA ILE A 23 1.62 -18.78 -6.25
C ILE A 23 0.39 -19.02 -7.13
N THR A 24 0.48 -19.84 -8.14
CA THR A 24 -0.55 -20.05 -9.18
C THR A 24 -1.93 -20.37 -8.60
N LYS A 25 -1.99 -21.21 -7.57
CA LYS A 25 -3.23 -21.67 -6.93
C LYS A 25 -3.53 -20.94 -5.62
N GLN A 26 -2.68 -19.98 -5.22
CA GLN A 26 -2.91 -19.22 -3.99
C GLN A 26 -4.09 -18.25 -4.16
N LYS A 27 -4.89 -18.12 -3.12
CA LYS A 27 -5.98 -17.13 -3.06
C LYS A 27 -5.41 -15.71 -3.12
N ASP A 28 -6.17 -14.78 -3.68
CA ASP A 28 -5.80 -13.38 -3.87
C ASP A 28 -5.29 -12.71 -2.57
N PHE A 29 -5.99 -12.88 -1.44
CA PHE A 29 -5.59 -12.29 -0.16
C PHE A 29 -4.24 -12.83 0.36
N ILE A 30 -3.85 -14.07 0.00
CA ILE A 30 -2.54 -14.63 0.35
C ILE A 30 -1.46 -13.99 -0.52
N ARG A 31 -1.72 -13.85 -1.83
CA ARG A 31 -0.80 -13.17 -2.75
C ARG A 31 -0.58 -11.72 -2.35
N HIS A 32 -1.63 -11.00 -1.97
CA HIS A 32 -1.54 -9.61 -1.55
C HIS A 32 -0.74 -9.38 -0.25
N ARG A 33 -0.45 -10.42 0.54
CA ARG A 33 0.50 -10.29 1.66
C ARG A 33 1.94 -10.04 1.19
N ARG A 34 2.30 -10.59 0.02
CA ARG A 34 3.66 -10.54 -0.55
C ARG A 34 3.77 -9.51 -1.68
N ILE A 35 2.64 -9.10 -2.25
CA ILE A 35 2.58 -8.21 -3.40
C ILE A 35 1.94 -6.89 -2.96
N GLY A 36 2.68 -5.79 -3.14
CA GLY A 36 2.14 -4.43 -3.06
C GLY A 36 1.52 -4.06 -4.42
N ARG A 37 0.38 -3.39 -4.40
CA ARG A 37 -0.22 -2.84 -5.62
C ARG A 37 -0.63 -1.40 -5.39
N VAL A 38 -0.20 -0.53 -6.29
CA VAL A 38 -0.62 0.88 -6.35
C VAL A 38 -1.42 1.05 -7.64
N PHE A 39 -2.66 1.49 -7.50
CA PHE A 39 -3.57 1.67 -8.62
C PHE A 39 -3.35 3.04 -9.27
N GLN A 40 -3.64 3.15 -10.57
CA GLN A 40 -3.68 4.41 -11.32
C GLN A 40 -4.62 5.44 -10.65
N ASP A 41 -5.79 4.98 -10.21
CA ASP A 41 -6.73 5.78 -9.42
C ASP A 41 -6.46 5.59 -7.92
N PRO A 42 -5.96 6.61 -7.19
CA PRO A 42 -5.64 6.49 -5.78
C PRO A 42 -6.85 6.17 -4.90
N SER A 43 -8.07 6.42 -5.37
CA SER A 43 -9.30 6.06 -4.63
C SER A 43 -9.48 4.55 -4.50
N LYS A 44 -8.86 3.75 -5.38
CA LYS A 44 -8.89 2.27 -5.30
C LYS A 44 -7.91 1.71 -4.28
N GLY A 45 -6.88 2.46 -3.92
CA GLY A 45 -5.87 2.06 -2.93
C GLY A 45 -6.10 2.65 -1.54
N THR A 46 -7.05 3.59 -1.40
CA THR A 46 -7.35 4.28 -0.14
C THR A 46 -8.85 4.31 0.11
N CYS A 47 -9.26 4.56 1.36
CA CYS A 47 -10.65 4.81 1.71
C CYS A 47 -10.86 6.33 1.93
N PRO A 48 -11.45 7.06 0.96
CA PRO A 48 -11.57 8.53 1.04
C PRO A 48 -12.42 9.04 2.20
N SER A 49 -13.38 8.24 2.67
CA SER A 49 -14.26 8.58 3.80
C SER A 49 -13.60 8.45 5.17
N MET A 50 -12.49 7.73 5.23
CA MET A 50 -11.71 7.48 6.44
C MET A 50 -10.55 8.48 6.56
N THR A 51 -10.05 8.66 7.78
CA THR A 51 -8.88 9.49 8.08
C THR A 51 -7.59 8.85 7.59
N ILE A 52 -6.51 9.62 7.53
CA ILE A 52 -5.16 9.09 7.23
C ILE A 52 -4.79 8.01 8.25
N LEU A 53 -5.01 8.28 9.56
CA LEU A 53 -4.72 7.32 10.63
C LEU A 53 -5.44 5.98 10.45
N GLU A 54 -6.73 6.01 10.11
CA GLU A 54 -7.52 4.81 9.87
C GLU A 54 -7.02 4.04 8.64
N ASN A 55 -6.72 4.73 7.54
CA ASN A 55 -6.15 4.12 6.34
C ASN A 55 -4.81 3.43 6.62
N LEU A 56 -3.88 4.12 7.31
CA LEU A 56 -2.58 3.55 7.70
C LEU A 56 -2.74 2.36 8.65
N SER A 57 -3.68 2.44 9.61
CA SER A 57 -3.95 1.33 10.53
C SER A 57 -4.44 0.08 9.80
N ILE A 58 -5.29 0.24 8.79
CA ILE A 58 -5.76 -0.88 7.95
C ILE A 58 -4.59 -1.49 7.17
N ALA A 59 -3.76 -0.65 6.57
CA ALA A 59 -2.61 -1.11 5.80
C ALA A 59 -1.57 -1.83 6.68
N ASP A 60 -1.29 -1.30 7.88
CA ASP A 60 -0.37 -1.91 8.85
C ASP A 60 -0.88 -3.27 9.36
N ASN A 61 -2.19 -3.45 9.47
CA ASN A 61 -2.80 -4.70 9.88
C ASN A 61 -2.94 -5.73 8.74
N LYS A 62 -2.50 -5.40 7.54
CA LYS A 62 -2.53 -6.29 6.37
C LYS A 62 -1.81 -7.62 6.68
N GLY A 63 -2.54 -8.71 6.54
CA GLY A 63 -2.00 -10.06 6.79
C GLY A 63 -1.92 -10.48 8.26
N LYS A 64 -2.28 -9.61 9.20
CA LYS A 64 -2.40 -9.94 10.63
C LYS A 64 -3.81 -10.47 10.94
N THR A 65 -3.91 -11.23 12.04
CA THR A 65 -5.22 -11.70 12.52
C THR A 65 -5.97 -10.54 13.17
N TYR A 66 -7.18 -10.27 12.73
CA TYR A 66 -8.06 -9.28 13.35
C TYR A 66 -8.72 -9.89 14.58
N GLY A 67 -8.56 -9.23 15.74
CA GLY A 67 -9.32 -9.53 16.95
C GLY A 67 -10.51 -8.58 17.10
N LEU A 68 -11.21 -8.66 18.24
CA LEU A 68 -12.31 -7.76 18.61
C LEU A 68 -11.83 -6.39 19.11
N GLY A 69 -10.57 -6.04 18.87
CA GLY A 69 -9.97 -4.76 19.26
C GLY A 69 -10.37 -3.60 18.36
N ARG A 70 -9.93 -2.39 18.74
CA ARG A 70 -10.11 -1.18 17.90
C ARG A 70 -9.34 -1.33 16.61
N GLY A 71 -9.98 -1.02 15.46
CA GLY A 71 -9.35 -1.06 14.14
C GLY A 71 -8.24 -0.02 13.95
N THR A 72 -8.23 1.04 14.76
CA THR A 72 -7.23 2.12 14.71
C THR A 72 -6.09 1.82 15.67
N ASN A 73 -4.86 1.85 15.18
CA ASN A 73 -3.67 1.53 15.94
C ASN A 73 -3.04 2.79 16.56
N HIS A 74 -3.61 3.25 17.70
CA HIS A 74 -3.13 4.47 18.38
C HIS A 74 -1.71 4.35 18.93
N SER A 75 -1.24 3.16 19.26
CA SER A 75 0.12 2.95 19.79
C SER A 75 1.21 3.20 18.75
N ARG A 76 0.86 3.27 17.47
CA ARG A 76 1.80 3.48 16.36
C ARG A 76 1.70 4.87 15.73
N ILE A 77 0.98 5.80 16.34
CA ILE A 77 0.80 7.15 15.80
C ILE A 77 2.13 7.85 15.50
N GLU A 78 3.09 7.79 16.42
CA GLU A 78 4.41 8.42 16.22
C GLU A 78 5.16 7.78 15.04
N HIS A 79 5.13 6.48 14.93
CA HIS A 79 5.71 5.78 13.78
C HIS A 79 5.05 6.20 12.44
N TYR A 80 3.72 6.37 12.43
CA TYR A 80 3.04 6.84 11.22
C TYR A 80 3.41 8.29 10.89
N LYS A 81 3.59 9.15 11.89
CA LYS A 81 4.07 10.53 11.67
C LYS A 81 5.47 10.55 11.07
N GLU A 82 6.38 9.73 11.60
CA GLU A 82 7.75 9.61 11.05
C GLU A 82 7.72 9.21 9.58
N MET A 83 6.97 8.15 9.23
CA MET A 83 6.81 7.71 7.85
C MET A 83 6.21 8.79 6.93
N LEU A 84 5.23 9.56 7.43
CA LEU A 84 4.59 10.64 6.67
C LEU A 84 5.52 11.84 6.51
N ALA A 85 6.34 12.16 7.52
CA ALA A 85 7.30 13.24 7.47
C ALA A 85 8.38 13.01 6.39
N GLU A 86 8.79 11.76 6.17
CA GLU A 86 9.72 11.40 5.10
C GLU A 86 9.21 11.77 3.70
N LEU A 87 7.89 11.84 3.53
CA LEU A 87 7.26 12.21 2.26
C LEU A 87 7.35 13.73 1.97
N ASN A 88 7.65 14.56 2.97
CA ASN A 88 7.73 16.03 2.86
C ASN A 88 6.47 16.68 2.27
N LEU A 89 5.29 16.17 2.60
CA LEU A 89 3.98 16.64 2.10
C LEU A 89 3.12 17.31 3.17
N GLY A 90 3.63 17.46 4.40
CA GLY A 90 2.91 18.03 5.54
C GLY A 90 1.69 17.19 5.94
N LEU A 91 1.79 15.86 5.82
CA LEU A 91 0.72 14.93 6.19
C LEU A 91 0.84 14.43 7.62
N GLU A 92 2.00 14.55 8.24
CA GLU A 92 2.32 14.13 9.59
C GLU A 92 1.43 14.81 10.65
N ASP A 93 1.05 16.07 10.40
CA ASP A 93 0.14 16.85 11.28
C ASP A 93 -1.34 16.64 10.94
N LYS A 94 -1.65 15.89 9.88
CA LYS A 94 -3.01 15.73 9.33
C LYS A 94 -3.61 14.34 9.53
N LEU A 95 -3.12 13.57 10.49
CA LEU A 95 -3.55 12.18 10.70
C LEU A 95 -5.07 12.00 10.83
N HIS A 96 -5.76 13.00 11.39
CA HIS A 96 -7.22 12.99 11.56
C HIS A 96 -8.00 13.60 10.39
N THR A 97 -7.31 14.05 9.34
CA THR A 97 -7.95 14.54 8.11
C THR A 97 -8.41 13.37 7.26
N LYS A 98 -9.61 13.49 6.69
CA LYS A 98 -10.14 12.48 5.74
C LYS A 98 -9.30 12.48 4.46
N VAL A 99 -8.99 11.28 3.97
CA VAL A 99 -8.18 11.10 2.75
C VAL A 99 -8.85 11.74 1.53
N GLY A 100 -10.18 11.80 1.49
CA GLY A 100 -10.92 12.49 0.44
C GLY A 100 -10.64 14.00 0.33
N ALA A 101 -10.17 14.66 1.42
CA ALA A 101 -9.82 16.07 1.43
C ALA A 101 -8.37 16.35 0.94
N LEU A 102 -7.57 15.32 0.70
CA LEU A 102 -6.20 15.44 0.21
C LEU A 102 -6.18 15.78 -1.29
N SER A 103 -5.11 16.44 -1.73
CA SER A 103 -4.84 16.61 -3.15
C SER A 103 -4.60 15.26 -3.84
N GLY A 104 -4.73 15.21 -5.17
CA GLY A 104 -4.47 14.00 -5.95
C GLY A 104 -3.08 13.43 -5.69
N GLY A 105 -2.04 14.29 -5.70
CA GLY A 105 -0.67 13.88 -5.44
C GLY A 105 -0.45 13.37 -4.02
N GLN A 106 -1.00 14.06 -3.00
CA GLN A 106 -0.93 13.61 -1.61
C GLN A 106 -1.59 12.23 -1.42
N ARG A 107 -2.75 12.02 -2.05
CA ARG A 107 -3.48 10.76 -1.98
C ARG A 107 -2.71 9.63 -2.67
N GLN A 108 -2.09 9.94 -3.81
CA GLN A 108 -1.25 9.01 -4.55
C GLN A 108 -0.04 8.55 -3.73
N THR A 109 0.68 9.51 -3.12
CA THR A 109 1.84 9.21 -2.28
C THR A 109 1.45 8.44 -1.03
N LEU A 110 0.29 8.77 -0.42
CA LEU A 110 -0.26 7.99 0.70
C LEU A 110 -0.57 6.55 0.27
N ALA A 111 -1.17 6.34 -0.90
CA ALA A 111 -1.45 5.01 -1.43
C ALA A 111 -0.17 4.18 -1.66
N LEU A 112 0.90 4.82 -2.15
CA LEU A 112 2.21 4.19 -2.29
C LEU A 112 2.79 3.80 -0.92
N LEU A 113 2.78 4.72 0.06
CA LEU A 113 3.22 4.43 1.42
C LEU A 113 2.48 3.22 2.00
N MET A 114 1.14 3.20 1.89
CA MET A 114 0.31 2.09 2.37
C MET A 114 0.64 0.76 1.68
N ALA A 115 1.01 0.78 0.41
CA ALA A 115 1.36 -0.42 -0.34
C ALA A 115 2.74 -0.98 0.07
N THR A 116 3.65 -0.13 0.58
CA THR A 116 5.05 -0.47 0.89
C THR A 116 5.38 -0.53 2.38
N MET A 117 4.50 -0.08 3.27
CA MET A 117 4.76 -0.03 4.72
C MET A 117 4.92 -1.40 5.39
N ASN A 118 4.46 -2.47 4.77
CA ASN A 118 4.72 -3.84 5.18
C ASN A 118 5.75 -4.47 4.24
N PRO A 119 6.55 -5.45 4.72
CA PRO A 119 7.48 -6.16 3.86
C PRO A 119 6.77 -6.79 2.66
N ILE A 120 7.16 -6.39 1.46
CA ILE A 120 6.66 -6.93 0.19
C ILE A 120 7.82 -7.47 -0.63
N GLU A 121 7.56 -8.49 -1.43
CA GLU A 121 8.54 -9.07 -2.34
C GLU A 121 8.47 -8.46 -3.74
N PHE A 122 7.32 -7.91 -4.07
CA PHE A 122 7.05 -7.37 -5.41
C PHE A 122 6.05 -6.20 -5.33
N LEU A 123 6.38 -5.10 -5.99
CA LEU A 123 5.52 -3.92 -6.10
C LEU A 123 5.02 -3.76 -7.53
N ILE A 124 3.71 -3.71 -7.71
CA ILE A 124 3.06 -3.42 -8.99
C ILE A 124 2.62 -1.97 -9.00
N LEU A 125 3.16 -1.19 -9.93
CA LEU A 125 2.76 0.18 -10.20
C LEU A 125 1.96 0.21 -11.51
N ASP A 126 0.71 0.64 -11.45
CA ASP A 126 -0.19 0.73 -12.60
C ASP A 126 -0.16 2.17 -13.13
N GLU A 127 0.66 2.43 -14.18
CA GLU A 127 0.83 3.72 -14.89
C GLU A 127 1.13 4.97 -14.02
N HIS A 128 1.97 4.85 -12.99
CA HIS A 128 2.20 5.93 -12.00
C HIS A 128 3.24 6.97 -12.39
N THR A 129 3.86 6.87 -13.55
CA THR A 129 5.05 7.67 -13.90
C THR A 129 4.81 9.17 -14.04
N ALA A 130 3.56 9.63 -14.12
CA ALA A 130 3.24 11.05 -14.33
C ALA A 130 3.06 11.89 -13.04
N ALA A 131 2.89 11.27 -11.87
CA ALA A 131 2.51 11.96 -10.63
C ALA A 131 3.50 11.80 -9.47
N LEU A 132 4.51 10.94 -9.60
CA LEU A 132 5.52 10.73 -8.56
C LEU A 132 6.82 11.48 -8.95
N ASP A 133 7.29 12.33 -8.04
CA ASP A 133 8.63 12.88 -8.12
C ASP A 133 9.64 11.71 -8.18
N PRO A 134 10.60 11.71 -9.11
CA PRO A 134 11.65 10.68 -9.21
C PRO A 134 12.39 10.39 -7.90
N LYS A 135 12.49 11.39 -7.00
CA LYS A 135 13.10 11.23 -5.68
C LYS A 135 12.29 10.32 -4.76
N THR A 136 10.96 10.39 -4.83
CA THR A 136 10.07 9.53 -4.03
C THR A 136 10.14 8.07 -4.49
N CYS A 137 10.29 7.81 -5.79
CA CYS A 137 10.53 6.47 -6.32
C CYS A 137 11.84 5.84 -5.84
N LEU A 138 12.91 6.62 -5.71
CA LEU A 138 14.22 6.13 -5.30
C LEU A 138 14.27 5.72 -3.81
N LEU A 139 13.51 6.39 -2.94
CA LEU A 139 13.43 6.05 -1.52
C LEU A 139 12.86 4.64 -1.27
N TYR A 140 11.98 4.17 -2.16
CA TYR A 140 11.30 2.86 -2.01
C TYR A 140 11.96 1.73 -2.81
N THR A 141 12.94 2.04 -3.68
CA THR A 141 13.65 1.04 -4.49
C THR A 141 15.04 0.70 -3.94
N SER A 142 15.54 1.42 -2.94
CA SER A 142 16.77 1.07 -2.26
C SER A 142 16.55 -0.16 -1.37
N PRO A 143 17.32 -1.25 -1.53
CA PRO A 143 17.29 -2.32 -0.56
C PRO A 143 17.76 -1.77 0.79
N SER A 144 16.94 -1.97 1.81
CA SER A 144 17.32 -1.69 3.20
C SER A 144 18.59 -2.48 3.54
N PRO A 145 19.60 -1.88 4.16
CA PRO A 145 20.84 -2.58 4.52
C PRO A 145 20.60 -3.72 5.51
#